data_14cf22329e209b4fe5940ab4b913ccfc
#
_entry.id   14cf22329e209b4fe5940ab4b913ccfc
#
_cell.length_a   1.000
_cell.length_b   1.000
_cell.length_c   1.000
_cell.angle_alpha   90.00
_cell.angle_beta   90.00
_cell.angle_gamma   90.00
#
_symmetry.space_group_name_H-M   'P 1'
#
loop_
_entity.id
_entity.type
_entity.pdbx_description
1 polymer ?
#
loop_
_entity_poly.entity_id
_entity_poly.type
_entity_poly.pdbx_seq_one_letter_code
_entity_poly.pdbx_strand_id
1 'polypeptide(L)'
;MKFKKNFIDRYSKLTDIEEFKEYCLIDLRKSIRINTLKISVKDFLKRTNLELERIKWCDEGFFVKNKITLGNLNEHFLGYFYVQEAASMLPPLVLDIKDKMLDMAAAPGSKTGQIAAIMKNKGLLIANDPNYIRLKALSLNLQRLGVTNTVITNMKGYFIKEKFDSILLDAPCSGTGTIRKSPKTVDIYNPNMIRKLASDQRGLINNAFNILNNGESLIYSTCSLEPEENEGVINFLLNRYENAKVEKIKFKGLKTSDAVLEFEGKEYNSEIKNCVRIWPQDNNTEGFFVAKIKKL
;
A
#
# COMPACT_ATOMS: atom_id res chain seq x y z
N MET A 1 20.49 -2.85 -15.24
CA MET A 1 19.59 -3.93 -14.71
C MET A 1 19.41 -4.97 -15.81
N LYS A 2 19.47 -6.27 -15.49
CA LYS A 2 19.28 -7.35 -16.47
C LYS A 2 18.05 -8.17 -16.07
N PHE A 3 17.00 -8.11 -16.89
CA PHE A 3 15.79 -8.90 -16.68
C PHE A 3 15.99 -10.33 -17.19
N LYS A 4 15.53 -11.32 -16.43
CA LYS A 4 15.55 -12.73 -16.82
C LYS A 4 14.52 -12.98 -17.93
N LYS A 5 14.78 -13.94 -18.83
CA LYS A 5 13.86 -14.26 -19.93
C LYS A 5 12.45 -14.60 -19.44
N ASN A 6 12.32 -15.44 -18.42
CA ASN A 6 11.03 -15.81 -17.85
C ASN A 6 10.26 -14.62 -17.25
N PHE A 7 10.95 -13.60 -16.73
CA PHE A 7 10.34 -12.34 -16.30
C PHE A 7 9.78 -11.57 -17.51
N ILE A 8 10.60 -11.39 -18.55
CA ILE A 8 10.18 -10.70 -19.78
C ILE A 8 8.98 -11.40 -20.41
N ASP A 9 9.05 -12.72 -20.64
CA ASP A 9 7.99 -13.52 -21.26
C ASP A 9 6.66 -13.42 -20.49
N ARG A 10 6.73 -13.25 -19.18
CA ARG A 10 5.56 -13.10 -18.31
C ARG A 10 4.99 -11.68 -18.38
N TYR A 11 5.84 -10.67 -18.22
CA TYR A 11 5.40 -9.28 -18.13
C TYR A 11 4.94 -8.73 -19.50
N SER A 12 5.44 -9.27 -20.62
CA SER A 12 4.94 -8.95 -21.98
C SER A 12 3.46 -9.32 -22.18
N LYS A 13 2.91 -10.19 -21.32
CA LYS A 13 1.47 -10.54 -21.33
C LYS A 13 0.63 -9.61 -20.48
N LEU A 14 1.25 -8.78 -19.65
CA LEU A 14 0.59 -7.96 -18.63
C LEU A 14 0.63 -6.46 -18.96
N THR A 15 1.67 -6.00 -19.63
CA THR A 15 1.90 -4.58 -19.94
C THR A 15 2.82 -4.43 -21.15
N ASP A 16 2.96 -3.21 -21.67
CA ASP A 16 4.03 -2.87 -22.61
C ASP A 16 5.39 -3.06 -21.90
N ILE A 17 6.09 -4.11 -22.28
CA ILE A 17 7.33 -4.53 -21.61
C ILE A 17 8.48 -3.56 -21.87
N GLU A 18 8.52 -2.90 -23.02
CA GLU A 18 9.59 -1.97 -23.35
C GLU A 18 9.43 -0.66 -22.56
N GLU A 19 8.22 -0.10 -22.51
CA GLU A 19 7.90 1.06 -21.66
C GLU A 19 8.15 0.75 -20.19
N PHE A 20 7.70 -0.42 -19.71
CA PHE A 20 7.94 -0.86 -18.33
C PHE A 20 9.43 -0.93 -17.99
N LYS A 21 10.26 -1.53 -18.86
CA LYS A 21 11.72 -1.62 -18.68
C LYS A 21 12.38 -0.25 -18.65
N GLU A 22 11.97 0.66 -19.54
CA GLU A 22 12.45 2.03 -19.56
C GLU A 22 12.22 2.71 -18.21
N TYR A 23 10.99 2.66 -17.69
CA TYR A 23 10.64 3.25 -16.39
C TYR A 23 11.36 2.57 -15.21
N CYS A 24 11.66 1.28 -15.30
CA CYS A 24 12.45 0.59 -14.28
C CYS A 24 13.91 1.09 -14.19
N LEU A 25 14.42 1.73 -15.25
CA LEU A 25 15.79 2.29 -15.29
C LEU A 25 15.84 3.77 -14.86
N ILE A 26 14.71 4.46 -14.84
CA ILE A 26 14.61 5.85 -14.38
C ILE A 26 14.61 5.88 -12.85
N ASP A 27 15.40 6.78 -12.26
CA ASP A 27 15.44 6.98 -10.81
C ASP A 27 14.03 7.26 -10.25
N LEU A 28 13.67 6.57 -9.16
CA LEU A 28 12.40 6.80 -8.49
C LEU A 28 12.40 8.20 -7.85
N ARG A 29 11.36 8.99 -8.13
CA ARG A 29 11.19 10.29 -7.51
C ARG A 29 11.02 10.16 -5.99
N LYS A 30 11.79 10.91 -5.22
CA LYS A 30 11.60 10.98 -3.78
C LYS A 30 10.29 11.68 -3.46
N SER A 31 9.56 11.19 -2.48
CA SER A 31 8.32 11.81 -2.04
C SER A 31 8.18 11.81 -0.51
N ILE A 32 7.46 12.79 -0.03
CA ILE A 32 7.12 12.97 1.39
C ILE A 32 5.61 13.13 1.56
N ARG A 33 5.11 12.73 2.70
CA ARG A 33 3.77 13.05 3.15
C ARG A 33 3.86 13.91 4.41
N ILE A 34 3.29 15.11 4.35
CA ILE A 34 3.25 16.04 5.47
C ILE A 34 2.37 15.43 6.58
N ASN A 35 2.85 15.49 7.80
CA ASN A 35 2.16 14.96 8.96
C ASN A 35 1.26 16.03 9.60
N THR A 36 -0.01 15.97 9.29
CA THR A 36 -1.02 16.93 9.76
C THR A 36 -1.33 16.85 11.26
N LEU A 37 -0.80 15.86 11.98
CA LEU A 37 -0.81 15.83 13.45
C LEU A 37 0.16 16.86 14.06
N LYS A 38 1.20 17.26 13.33
CA LYS A 38 2.27 18.12 13.81
C LYS A 38 2.26 19.52 13.19
N ILE A 39 1.89 19.61 11.91
CA ILE A 39 1.97 20.87 11.16
C ILE A 39 0.95 20.86 10.01
N SER A 40 0.30 21.99 9.77
CA SER A 40 -0.56 22.11 8.58
C SER A 40 0.28 22.11 7.29
N VAL A 41 -0.30 21.65 6.18
CA VAL A 41 0.35 21.71 4.86
C VAL A 41 0.77 23.14 4.53
N LYS A 42 -0.12 24.12 4.80
CA LYS A 42 0.13 25.54 4.54
C LYS A 42 1.36 26.06 5.31
N ASP A 43 1.48 25.70 6.59
CA ASP A 43 2.57 26.22 7.43
C ASP A 43 3.89 25.49 7.13
N PHE A 44 3.83 24.19 6.78
CA PHE A 44 5.02 23.47 6.29
C PHE A 44 5.58 24.12 5.02
N LEU A 45 4.73 24.43 4.04
CA LEU A 45 5.14 25.05 2.77
C LEU A 45 5.74 26.44 2.94
N LYS A 46 5.35 27.19 3.99
CA LYS A 46 5.93 28.52 4.28
C LYS A 46 7.34 28.47 4.87
N ARG A 47 7.69 27.38 5.55
CA ARG A 47 8.94 27.30 6.32
C ARG A 47 9.97 26.34 5.75
N THR A 48 9.58 25.47 4.80
CA THR A 48 10.50 24.53 4.17
C THR A 48 11.28 25.19 3.02
N ASN A 49 12.56 24.82 2.89
CA ASN A 49 13.39 25.16 1.74
C ASN A 49 13.38 24.05 0.65
N LEU A 50 12.48 23.06 0.78
CA LEU A 50 12.35 21.99 -0.20
C LEU A 50 11.62 22.48 -1.45
N GLU A 51 12.14 22.12 -2.62
CA GLU A 51 11.44 22.28 -3.89
C GLU A 51 10.43 21.15 -4.04
N LEU A 52 9.15 21.48 -3.85
CA LEU A 52 8.05 20.53 -3.76
C LEU A 52 7.10 20.63 -4.95
N GLU A 53 6.71 19.47 -5.48
CA GLU A 53 5.67 19.29 -6.49
C GLU A 53 4.54 18.47 -5.89
N ARG A 54 3.28 18.97 -5.96
CA ARG A 54 2.13 18.25 -5.37
C ARG A 54 1.89 16.91 -6.03
N ILE A 55 1.60 15.91 -5.21
CA ILE A 55 1.05 14.63 -5.65
C ILE A 55 -0.46 14.82 -5.85
N LYS A 56 -0.94 14.61 -7.07
CA LYS A 56 -2.32 14.97 -7.46
C LYS A 56 -3.41 14.20 -6.70
N TRP A 57 -3.10 13.01 -6.18
CA TRP A 57 -4.03 12.13 -5.47
C TRP A 57 -3.90 12.19 -3.94
N CYS A 58 -2.97 12.95 -3.40
CA CYS A 58 -2.77 13.07 -1.96
C CYS A 58 -2.45 14.53 -1.60
N ASP A 59 -3.36 15.21 -0.93
CA ASP A 59 -3.23 16.63 -0.61
C ASP A 59 -2.05 16.93 0.33
N GLU A 60 -1.65 15.98 1.17
CA GLU A 60 -0.47 16.03 2.04
C GLU A 60 0.80 15.52 1.36
N GLY A 61 0.69 14.95 0.16
CA GLY A 61 1.78 14.31 -0.58
C GLY A 61 2.53 15.28 -1.51
N PHE A 62 3.87 15.17 -1.51
CA PHE A 62 4.72 15.98 -2.39
C PHE A 62 5.90 15.18 -2.91
N PHE A 63 6.21 15.33 -4.20
CA PHE A 63 7.50 14.94 -4.74
C PHE A 63 8.55 15.99 -4.38
N VAL A 64 9.77 15.52 -4.07
CA VAL A 64 10.90 16.39 -3.70
C VAL A 64 11.90 16.42 -4.85
N LYS A 65 12.17 17.61 -5.39
CA LYS A 65 13.08 17.83 -6.53
C LYS A 65 14.54 17.90 -6.09
N ASN A 66 14.79 18.31 -4.84
CA ASN A 66 16.14 18.43 -4.31
C ASN A 66 16.85 17.07 -4.22
N LYS A 67 18.13 17.02 -4.62
CA LYS A 67 18.99 15.83 -4.46
C LYS A 67 19.62 15.81 -3.05
N ILE A 68 18.81 15.61 -2.01
CA ILE A 68 19.23 15.59 -0.61
C ILE A 68 18.81 14.32 0.12
N THR A 69 19.41 14.06 1.29
CA THR A 69 19.03 12.97 2.19
C THR A 69 17.95 13.47 3.14
N LEU A 70 16.68 13.17 2.83
CA LEU A 70 15.51 13.64 3.59
C LEU A 70 15.52 13.25 5.07
N GLY A 71 16.10 12.09 5.40
CA GLY A 71 16.20 11.60 6.78
C GLY A 71 17.07 12.46 7.70
N ASN A 72 17.95 13.30 7.15
CA ASN A 72 18.86 14.17 7.92
C ASN A 72 18.29 15.56 8.19
N LEU A 73 17.07 15.84 7.73
CA LEU A 73 16.43 17.14 7.92
C LEU A 73 15.82 17.26 9.33
N ASN A 74 15.91 18.43 9.93
CA ASN A 74 15.28 18.73 11.22
C ASN A 74 13.77 18.47 11.17
N GLU A 75 13.10 18.82 10.09
CA GLU A 75 11.67 18.57 9.90
C GLU A 75 11.32 17.08 9.92
N HIS A 76 12.23 16.21 9.46
CA HIS A 76 12.07 14.76 9.58
C HIS A 76 12.18 14.31 11.05
N PHE A 77 13.19 14.79 11.79
CA PHE A 77 13.34 14.48 13.21
C PHE A 77 12.14 14.97 14.05
N LEU A 78 11.63 16.15 13.74
CA LEU A 78 10.44 16.73 14.38
C LEU A 78 9.15 16.00 14.00
N GLY A 79 9.19 15.09 13.02
CA GLY A 79 8.03 14.34 12.57
C GLY A 79 7.05 15.17 11.73
N TYR A 80 7.48 16.26 11.10
CA TYR A 80 6.65 17.11 10.26
C TYR A 80 6.28 16.45 8.93
N PHE A 81 7.09 15.47 8.49
CA PHE A 81 6.76 14.62 7.35
C PHE A 81 7.25 13.18 7.53
N TYR A 82 6.69 12.30 6.74
CA TYR A 82 7.15 10.93 6.55
C TYR A 82 7.67 10.78 5.12
N VAL A 83 8.83 10.13 4.94
CA VAL A 83 9.34 9.77 3.60
C VAL A 83 8.55 8.55 3.12
N GLN A 84 7.61 8.77 2.22
CA GLN A 84 6.68 7.74 1.74
C GLN A 84 6.62 7.79 0.22
N GLU A 85 6.69 6.63 -0.41
CA GLU A 85 6.50 6.51 -1.85
C GLU A 85 5.05 6.89 -2.23
N ALA A 86 4.90 7.56 -3.38
CA ALA A 86 3.65 8.22 -3.75
C ALA A 86 2.47 7.25 -3.93
N ALA A 87 2.68 6.08 -4.56
CA ALA A 87 1.63 5.06 -4.71
C ALA A 87 1.27 4.40 -3.37
N SER A 88 2.24 4.29 -2.44
CA SER A 88 2.01 3.76 -1.09
C SER A 88 1.10 4.65 -0.23
N MET A 89 0.83 5.90 -0.66
CA MET A 89 -0.12 6.79 0.03
C MET A 89 -1.58 6.46 -0.27
N LEU A 90 -1.87 5.67 -1.31
CA LEU A 90 -3.22 5.43 -1.83
C LEU A 90 -4.14 4.66 -0.87
N PRO A 91 -3.73 3.53 -0.26
CA PRO A 91 -4.66 2.70 0.52
C PRO A 91 -5.36 3.45 1.67
N PRO A 92 -4.68 4.27 2.50
CA PRO A 92 -5.34 5.02 3.55
C PRO A 92 -6.34 6.08 3.06
N LEU A 93 -6.19 6.57 1.81
CA LEU A 93 -7.09 7.60 1.25
C LEU A 93 -8.48 7.08 0.89
N VAL A 94 -8.65 5.78 0.73
CA VAL A 94 -9.93 5.14 0.39
C VAL A 94 -10.50 4.31 1.54
N LEU A 95 -9.81 4.34 2.69
CA LEU A 95 -10.25 3.68 3.90
C LEU A 95 -11.42 4.46 4.54
N ASP A 96 -12.48 3.77 4.90
CA ASP A 96 -13.57 4.37 5.66
C ASP A 96 -13.10 4.57 7.10
N ILE A 97 -12.97 5.83 7.51
CA ILE A 97 -12.49 6.16 8.87
C ILE A 97 -13.60 5.88 9.88
N LYS A 98 -13.26 5.06 10.85
CA LYS A 98 -14.15 4.54 11.90
C LYS A 98 -13.48 4.63 13.26
N ASP A 99 -14.26 4.39 14.31
CA ASP A 99 -13.76 4.50 15.70
C ASP A 99 -12.80 3.34 16.06
N LYS A 100 -13.00 2.15 15.49
CA LYS A 100 -12.17 0.98 15.76
C LYS A 100 -11.59 0.38 14.47
N MET A 101 -10.33 0.60 14.25
CA MET A 101 -9.64 0.26 13.00
C MET A 101 -8.45 -0.67 13.22
N LEU A 102 -8.13 -1.46 12.20
CA LEU A 102 -6.96 -2.35 12.19
C LEU A 102 -6.07 -2.05 10.98
N ASP A 103 -4.78 -1.84 11.22
CA ASP A 103 -3.70 -1.99 10.24
C ASP A 103 -3.03 -3.35 10.51
N MET A 104 -3.37 -4.37 9.67
CA MET A 104 -3.06 -5.78 9.98
C MET A 104 -1.61 -6.16 9.76
N ALA A 105 -0.85 -5.40 8.94
CA ALA A 105 0.57 -5.63 8.62
C ALA A 105 1.32 -4.29 8.62
N ALA A 106 1.32 -3.61 9.77
CA ALA A 106 1.56 -2.19 9.94
C ALA A 106 3.01 -1.72 9.74
N ALA A 107 4.00 -2.57 10.05
CA ALA A 107 5.39 -2.12 10.06
C ALA A 107 5.91 -1.80 8.64
N PRO A 108 6.65 -0.71 8.48
CA PRO A 108 7.27 0.15 9.50
C PRO A 108 6.44 1.36 9.96
N GLY A 109 5.13 1.47 9.64
CA GLY A 109 4.24 2.49 10.17
C GLY A 109 3.92 3.66 9.25
N SER A 110 4.24 3.58 7.96
CA SER A 110 3.94 4.65 6.99
C SER A 110 2.44 4.87 6.81
N LYS A 111 1.69 3.77 6.58
CA LYS A 111 0.23 3.79 6.43
C LYS A 111 -0.48 3.98 7.77
N THR A 112 0.01 3.34 8.84
CA THR A 112 -0.49 3.55 10.21
C THR A 112 -0.44 5.03 10.60
N GLY A 113 0.70 5.71 10.39
CA GLY A 113 0.84 7.13 10.68
C GLY A 113 -0.03 8.01 9.79
N GLN A 114 -0.33 7.59 8.55
CA GLN A 114 -1.27 8.27 7.67
C GLN A 114 -2.71 8.12 8.18
N ILE A 115 -3.13 6.92 8.54
CA ILE A 115 -4.45 6.65 9.12
C ILE A 115 -4.64 7.47 10.40
N ALA A 116 -3.68 7.43 11.33
CA ALA A 116 -3.74 8.20 12.57
C ALA A 116 -3.88 9.72 12.33
N ALA A 117 -3.21 10.25 11.30
CA ALA A 117 -3.33 11.65 10.89
C ALA A 117 -4.73 11.96 10.35
N ILE A 118 -5.30 11.10 9.52
CA ILE A 118 -6.67 11.24 9.01
C ILE A 118 -7.68 11.13 10.17
N MET A 119 -7.48 10.20 11.10
CA MET A 119 -8.27 10.07 12.33
C MET A 119 -8.07 11.25 13.31
N LYS A 120 -7.06 12.11 13.11
CA LYS A 120 -6.69 13.21 14.02
C LYS A 120 -6.45 12.72 15.46
N ASN A 121 -5.80 11.55 15.59
CA ASN A 121 -5.60 10.85 16.88
C ASN A 121 -6.89 10.54 17.65
N LYS A 122 -8.03 10.40 16.99
CA LYS A 122 -9.30 10.00 17.60
C LYS A 122 -9.59 8.52 17.37
N GLY A 123 -10.46 7.91 18.19
CA GLY A 123 -10.79 6.50 18.09
C GLY A 123 -9.63 5.59 18.48
N LEU A 124 -9.69 4.33 18.08
CA LEU A 124 -8.70 3.28 18.36
C LEU A 124 -8.18 2.69 17.07
N LEU A 125 -6.86 2.79 16.85
CA LEU A 125 -6.16 2.13 15.76
C LEU A 125 -5.28 1.00 16.32
N ILE A 126 -5.54 -0.24 15.93
CA ILE A 126 -4.64 -1.36 16.22
C ILE A 126 -3.65 -1.48 15.07
N ALA A 127 -2.36 -1.41 15.37
CA ALA A 127 -1.26 -1.58 14.43
C ALA A 127 -0.53 -2.90 14.72
N ASN A 128 -0.79 -3.91 13.90
CA ASN A 128 -0.25 -5.25 14.09
C ASN A 128 0.88 -5.56 13.11
N ASP A 129 1.92 -6.25 13.56
CA ASP A 129 2.89 -6.91 12.69
C ASP A 129 3.45 -8.16 13.39
N PRO A 130 3.55 -9.32 12.70
CA PRO A 130 4.06 -10.54 13.31
C PRO A 130 5.57 -10.51 13.58
N ASN A 131 6.30 -9.57 12.99
CA ASN A 131 7.76 -9.49 13.13
C ASN A 131 8.14 -8.48 14.21
N TYR A 132 8.58 -9.00 15.36
CA TYR A 132 9.00 -8.21 16.51
C TYR A 132 10.11 -7.18 16.19
N ILE A 133 11.04 -7.53 15.29
CA ILE A 133 12.13 -6.60 14.91
C ILE A 133 11.56 -5.40 14.16
N ARG A 134 10.57 -5.62 13.27
CA ARG A 134 9.92 -4.56 12.52
C ARG A 134 9.06 -3.66 13.42
N LEU A 135 8.51 -4.19 14.53
CA LEU A 135 7.75 -3.40 15.49
C LEU A 135 8.58 -2.28 16.16
N LYS A 136 9.90 -2.45 16.29
CA LYS A 136 10.77 -1.38 16.79
C LYS A 136 10.73 -0.16 15.88
N ALA A 137 10.82 -0.37 14.56
CA ALA A 137 10.72 0.71 13.60
C ALA A 137 9.31 1.33 13.59
N LEU A 138 8.25 0.52 13.69
CA LEU A 138 6.87 0.98 13.81
C LEU A 138 6.71 1.90 15.03
N SER A 139 7.12 1.45 16.21
CA SER A 139 7.01 2.22 17.46
C SER A 139 7.74 3.55 17.38
N LEU A 140 9.00 3.56 16.93
CA LEU A 140 9.80 4.78 16.77
C LEU A 140 9.17 5.76 15.78
N ASN A 141 8.64 5.25 14.66
CA ASN A 141 7.98 6.10 13.68
C ASN A 141 6.69 6.70 14.23
N LEU A 142 5.83 5.94 14.90
CA LEU A 142 4.60 6.44 15.50
C LEU A 142 4.88 7.48 16.59
N GLN A 143 5.89 7.23 17.44
CA GLN A 143 6.34 8.20 18.45
C GLN A 143 6.81 9.49 17.80
N ARG A 144 7.69 9.41 16.79
CA ARG A 144 8.21 10.58 16.06
C ARG A 144 7.08 11.37 15.40
N LEU A 145 6.08 10.69 14.85
CA LEU A 145 4.92 11.32 14.20
C LEU A 145 3.91 11.90 15.20
N GLY A 146 4.01 11.60 16.51
CA GLY A 146 3.07 12.07 17.53
C GLY A 146 1.72 11.36 17.46
N VAL A 147 1.73 10.08 17.09
CA VAL A 147 0.55 9.23 17.10
C VAL A 147 0.23 8.80 18.53
N THR A 148 -1.01 9.03 18.99
CA THR A 148 -1.44 8.78 20.36
C THR A 148 -2.64 7.84 20.49
N ASN A 149 -3.34 7.54 19.38
CA ASN A 149 -4.52 6.69 19.36
C ASN A 149 -4.25 5.23 18.92
N THR A 150 -2.99 4.80 18.93
CA THR A 150 -2.60 3.51 18.36
C THR A 150 -2.05 2.56 19.43
N VAL A 151 -2.56 1.33 19.42
CA VAL A 151 -2.01 0.19 20.17
C VAL A 151 -1.25 -0.72 19.21
N ILE A 152 0.01 -1.02 19.54
CA ILE A 152 0.85 -1.91 18.76
C ILE A 152 0.69 -3.34 19.28
N THR A 153 0.44 -4.30 18.37
CA THR A 153 0.33 -5.72 18.69
C THR A 153 1.31 -6.56 17.87
N ASN A 154 1.73 -7.69 18.46
CA ASN A 154 2.63 -8.65 17.82
C ASN A 154 1.93 -10.00 17.66
N MET A 155 1.16 -10.14 16.59
CA MET A 155 0.40 -11.35 16.30
C MET A 155 0.50 -11.73 14.82
N LYS A 156 0.44 -13.02 14.51
CA LYS A 156 0.15 -13.43 13.13
C LYS A 156 -1.29 -13.02 12.80
N GLY A 157 -1.48 -12.33 11.67
CA GLY A 157 -2.78 -11.81 11.27
C GLY A 157 -3.92 -12.84 11.26
N TYR A 158 -3.60 -14.12 11.03
CA TYR A 158 -4.58 -15.24 11.10
C TYR A 158 -5.19 -15.45 12.48
N PHE A 159 -4.56 -15.01 13.54
CA PHE A 159 -4.98 -15.27 14.93
C PHE A 159 -5.69 -14.09 15.59
N ILE A 160 -5.83 -12.97 14.89
CA ILE A 160 -6.62 -11.84 15.35
C ILE A 160 -8.10 -12.27 15.34
N LYS A 161 -8.76 -12.15 16.48
CA LYS A 161 -10.18 -12.56 16.66
C LYS A 161 -11.11 -11.37 16.91
N GLU A 162 -10.54 -10.25 17.32
CA GLU A 162 -11.27 -9.02 17.60
C GLU A 162 -11.97 -8.49 16.35
N LYS A 163 -13.16 -7.92 16.48
CA LYS A 163 -13.92 -7.32 15.38
C LYS A 163 -13.53 -5.86 15.18
N PHE A 164 -13.57 -5.41 13.92
CA PHE A 164 -13.21 -4.06 13.51
C PHE A 164 -14.24 -3.47 12.54
N ASP A 165 -14.32 -2.13 12.55
CA ASP A 165 -15.22 -1.36 11.68
C ASP A 165 -14.54 -0.96 10.37
N SER A 166 -13.20 -0.99 10.32
CA SER A 166 -12.42 -0.76 9.11
C SER A 166 -11.07 -1.44 9.23
N ILE A 167 -10.61 -2.07 8.14
CA ILE A 167 -9.36 -2.83 8.14
C ILE A 167 -8.52 -2.40 6.93
N LEU A 168 -7.24 -2.14 7.17
CA LEU A 168 -6.22 -2.10 6.14
C LEU A 168 -5.40 -3.39 6.19
N LEU A 169 -5.31 -4.09 5.08
CA LEU A 169 -4.37 -5.18 4.84
C LEU A 169 -3.43 -4.79 3.70
N ASP A 170 -2.35 -4.06 4.03
CA ASP A 170 -1.21 -3.87 3.13
C ASP A 170 -0.36 -5.13 3.19
N ALA A 171 -0.68 -6.11 2.34
CA ALA A 171 -0.23 -7.49 2.53
C ALA A 171 1.27 -7.67 2.25
N PRO A 172 1.98 -8.47 3.05
CA PRO A 172 3.34 -8.90 2.71
C PRO A 172 3.34 -9.55 1.32
N CYS A 173 4.21 -9.08 0.42
CA CYS A 173 4.21 -9.47 -0.98
C CYS A 173 5.63 -9.60 -1.55
N SER A 174 5.73 -10.05 -2.80
CA SER A 174 7.01 -10.20 -3.52
C SER A 174 7.72 -8.87 -3.81
N GLY A 175 6.99 -7.76 -3.77
CA GLY A 175 7.51 -6.43 -4.03
C GLY A 175 7.94 -6.19 -5.48
N THR A 176 7.39 -6.92 -6.45
CA THR A 176 7.76 -6.76 -7.87
C THR A 176 7.43 -5.38 -8.44
N GLY A 177 6.53 -4.62 -7.79
CA GLY A 177 6.30 -3.23 -8.13
C GLY A 177 7.39 -2.26 -7.64
N THR A 178 8.29 -2.72 -6.75
CA THR A 178 9.33 -1.86 -6.14
C THR A 178 10.71 -1.99 -6.81
N ILE A 179 10.76 -2.49 -8.03
CA ILE A 179 12.02 -2.72 -8.80
C ILE A 179 12.85 -1.44 -8.90
N ARG A 180 12.23 -0.28 -9.08
CA ARG A 180 12.90 1.02 -9.19
C ARG A 180 13.65 1.40 -7.92
N LYS A 181 13.08 1.10 -6.75
CA LYS A 181 13.68 1.34 -5.45
C LYS A 181 14.69 0.26 -5.07
N SER A 182 14.40 -0.97 -5.45
CA SER A 182 15.20 -2.15 -5.12
C SER A 182 15.46 -3.01 -6.38
N PRO A 183 16.47 -2.70 -7.18
CA PRO A 183 16.82 -3.48 -8.38
C PRO A 183 17.05 -4.97 -8.09
N LYS A 184 17.47 -5.31 -6.87
CA LYS A 184 17.61 -6.69 -6.39
C LYS A 184 16.34 -7.53 -6.50
N THR A 185 15.17 -6.89 -6.56
CA THR A 185 13.88 -7.58 -6.75
C THR A 185 13.86 -8.41 -8.03
N VAL A 186 14.53 -7.94 -9.11
CA VAL A 186 14.64 -8.70 -10.36
C VAL A 186 15.55 -9.94 -10.19
N ASP A 187 16.61 -9.82 -9.39
CA ASP A 187 17.54 -10.93 -9.15
C ASP A 187 16.89 -12.06 -8.34
N ILE A 188 16.08 -11.70 -7.34
CA ILE A 188 15.38 -12.65 -6.46
C ILE A 188 14.03 -13.11 -7.02
N TYR A 189 13.60 -12.60 -8.18
CA TYR A 189 12.35 -12.97 -8.81
C TYR A 189 12.20 -14.49 -8.94
N ASN A 190 11.12 -15.03 -8.35
CA ASN A 190 10.86 -16.47 -8.29
C ASN A 190 9.34 -16.75 -8.27
N PRO A 191 8.78 -17.38 -9.32
CA PRO A 191 7.35 -17.72 -9.38
C PRO A 191 6.85 -18.63 -8.23
N ASN A 192 7.71 -19.50 -7.68
CA ASN A 192 7.32 -20.33 -6.54
C ASN A 192 7.16 -19.51 -5.26
N MET A 193 8.01 -18.50 -5.06
CA MET A 193 7.88 -17.57 -3.95
C MET A 193 6.57 -16.75 -4.08
N ILE A 194 6.25 -16.28 -5.29
CA ILE A 194 5.00 -15.56 -5.57
C ILE A 194 3.78 -16.41 -5.19
N ARG A 195 3.73 -17.69 -5.63
CA ARG A 195 2.64 -18.61 -5.29
C ARG A 195 2.49 -18.85 -3.79
N LYS A 196 3.62 -18.96 -3.07
CA LYS A 196 3.61 -19.10 -1.60
C LYS A 196 3.06 -17.85 -0.93
N LEU A 197 3.55 -16.66 -1.31
CA LEU A 197 3.05 -15.38 -0.78
C LEU A 197 1.56 -15.18 -1.08
N ALA A 198 1.11 -15.50 -2.29
CA ALA A 198 -0.31 -15.46 -2.65
C ALA A 198 -1.16 -16.40 -1.78
N SER A 199 -0.62 -17.57 -1.39
CA SER A 199 -1.30 -18.48 -0.45
C SER A 199 -1.41 -17.86 0.96
N ASP A 200 -0.34 -17.24 1.45
CA ASP A 200 -0.34 -16.56 2.74
C ASP A 200 -1.31 -15.36 2.73
N GLN A 201 -1.31 -14.59 1.65
CA GLN A 201 -2.22 -13.44 1.47
C GLN A 201 -3.69 -13.86 1.44
N ARG A 202 -4.04 -15.01 0.80
CA ARG A 202 -5.39 -15.56 0.86
C ARG A 202 -5.82 -15.92 2.28
N GLY A 203 -4.92 -16.44 3.09
CA GLY A 203 -5.18 -16.67 4.52
C GLY A 203 -5.42 -15.38 5.29
N LEU A 204 -4.59 -14.35 5.06
CA LEU A 204 -4.70 -13.04 5.73
C LEU A 204 -6.01 -12.32 5.36
N ILE A 205 -6.34 -12.22 4.07
CA ILE A 205 -7.56 -11.55 3.62
C ILE A 205 -8.82 -12.29 4.10
N ASN A 206 -8.78 -13.63 4.12
CA ASN A 206 -9.85 -14.44 4.67
C ASN A 206 -10.11 -14.12 6.15
N ASN A 207 -9.06 -14.02 6.97
CA ASN A 207 -9.23 -13.63 8.37
C ASN A 207 -9.67 -12.17 8.50
N ALA A 208 -9.07 -11.25 7.74
CA ALA A 208 -9.46 -9.84 7.74
C ALA A 208 -10.95 -9.67 7.43
N PHE A 209 -11.48 -10.39 6.43
CA PHE A 209 -12.90 -10.37 6.11
C PHE A 209 -13.78 -10.97 7.21
N ASN A 210 -13.34 -12.06 7.85
CA ASN A 210 -14.07 -12.66 8.95
C ASN A 210 -14.21 -11.73 10.16
N ILE A 211 -13.15 -11.00 10.51
CA ILE A 211 -13.12 -10.08 11.66
C ILE A 211 -13.64 -8.67 11.32
N LEU A 212 -13.99 -8.40 10.08
CA LEU A 212 -14.68 -7.18 9.66
C LEU A 212 -16.15 -7.25 10.09
N ASN A 213 -16.70 -6.17 10.62
CA ASN A 213 -18.12 -6.05 10.92
C ASN A 213 -18.95 -5.99 9.62
N ASN A 214 -20.20 -6.47 9.67
CA ASN A 214 -21.11 -6.39 8.53
C ASN A 214 -21.43 -4.91 8.22
N GLY A 215 -21.60 -4.58 6.96
CA GLY A 215 -21.78 -3.23 6.49
C GLY A 215 -20.51 -2.40 6.40
N GLU A 216 -19.34 -2.96 6.72
CA GLU A 216 -18.06 -2.25 6.80
C GLU A 216 -17.11 -2.64 5.65
N SER A 217 -15.93 -1.99 5.57
CA SER A 217 -15.01 -2.18 4.46
C SER A 217 -13.59 -2.57 4.86
N LEU A 218 -12.97 -3.36 3.99
CA LEU A 218 -11.57 -3.78 4.04
C LEU A 218 -10.84 -3.21 2.83
N ILE A 219 -9.70 -2.58 3.05
CA ILE A 219 -8.75 -2.24 1.98
C ILE A 219 -7.67 -3.31 1.92
N TYR A 220 -7.53 -3.92 0.76
CA TYR A 220 -6.41 -4.80 0.42
C TYR A 220 -5.46 -4.08 -0.51
N SER A 221 -4.17 -4.13 -0.23
CA SER A 221 -3.15 -3.53 -1.09
C SER A 221 -1.85 -4.32 -1.10
N THR A 222 -1.09 -4.19 -2.17
CA THR A 222 0.27 -4.70 -2.29
C THR A 222 1.14 -3.77 -3.14
N CYS A 223 2.45 -3.83 -2.92
CA CYS A 223 3.45 -3.29 -3.85
C CYS A 223 3.94 -4.36 -4.84
N SER A 224 3.12 -5.38 -5.13
CA SER A 224 3.37 -6.40 -6.15
C SER A 224 2.63 -6.08 -7.44
N LEU A 225 3.19 -6.53 -8.56
CA LEU A 225 2.56 -6.49 -9.89
C LEU A 225 2.00 -7.85 -10.32
N GLU A 226 2.16 -8.87 -9.48
CA GLU A 226 1.79 -10.24 -9.81
C GLU A 226 0.28 -10.47 -9.66
N PRO A 227 -0.41 -10.97 -10.71
CA PRO A 227 -1.84 -11.23 -10.63
C PRO A 227 -2.23 -12.21 -9.52
N GLU A 228 -1.38 -13.19 -9.20
CA GLU A 228 -1.66 -14.16 -8.12
C GLU A 228 -1.73 -13.52 -6.75
N GLU A 229 -0.92 -12.47 -6.50
CA GLU A 229 -0.86 -11.73 -5.23
C GLU A 229 -1.92 -10.62 -5.16
N ASN A 230 -2.51 -10.25 -6.27
CA ASN A 230 -3.44 -9.15 -6.45
C ASN A 230 -4.86 -9.67 -6.79
N GLU A 231 -5.19 -9.71 -8.06
CA GLU A 231 -6.51 -10.14 -8.55
C GLU A 231 -6.87 -11.55 -8.12
N GLY A 232 -5.89 -12.46 -8.10
CA GLY A 232 -6.08 -13.84 -7.64
C GLY A 232 -6.46 -13.96 -6.17
N VAL A 233 -5.99 -13.05 -5.31
CA VAL A 233 -6.37 -12.99 -3.89
C VAL A 233 -7.79 -12.45 -3.74
N ILE A 234 -8.14 -11.41 -4.50
CA ILE A 234 -9.49 -10.85 -4.48
C ILE A 234 -10.50 -11.87 -5.05
N ASN A 235 -10.15 -12.53 -6.15
CA ASN A 235 -10.98 -13.60 -6.74
C ASN A 235 -11.23 -14.74 -5.75
N PHE A 236 -10.22 -15.16 -5.01
CA PHE A 236 -10.39 -16.15 -3.95
C PHE A 236 -11.42 -15.71 -2.91
N LEU A 237 -11.39 -14.46 -2.49
CA LEU A 237 -12.33 -13.93 -1.50
C LEU A 237 -13.77 -13.90 -2.05
N LEU A 238 -13.95 -13.37 -3.26
CA LEU A 238 -15.27 -13.27 -3.91
C LEU A 238 -15.90 -14.64 -4.14
N ASN A 239 -15.10 -15.65 -4.50
CA ASN A 239 -15.61 -17.02 -4.69
C ASN A 239 -15.93 -17.73 -3.37
N ARG A 240 -15.41 -17.23 -2.25
CA ARG A 240 -15.63 -17.83 -0.93
C ARG A 240 -16.79 -17.19 -0.17
N TYR A 241 -17.07 -15.93 -0.40
CA TYR A 241 -18.05 -15.15 0.35
C TYR A 241 -19.03 -14.43 -0.58
N GLU A 242 -20.26 -14.87 -0.61
CA GLU A 242 -21.33 -14.26 -1.42
C GLU A 242 -21.65 -12.82 -0.99
N ASN A 243 -21.40 -12.50 0.28
CA ASN A 243 -21.56 -11.15 0.84
C ASN A 243 -20.33 -10.27 0.72
N ALA A 244 -19.29 -10.66 -0.04
CA ALA A 244 -18.17 -9.82 -0.39
C ALA A 244 -18.43 -9.11 -1.71
N LYS A 245 -18.18 -7.80 -1.75
CA LYS A 245 -18.33 -6.98 -2.95
C LYS A 245 -17.14 -6.05 -3.14
N VAL A 246 -16.62 -5.91 -4.37
CA VAL A 246 -15.56 -4.95 -4.68
C VAL A 246 -16.17 -3.61 -5.06
N GLU A 247 -15.91 -2.60 -4.25
CA GLU A 247 -16.34 -1.22 -4.51
C GLU A 247 -15.38 -0.52 -5.50
N LYS A 248 -15.95 0.22 -6.43
CA LYS A 248 -15.17 1.04 -7.37
C LYS A 248 -14.57 2.23 -6.64
N ILE A 249 -13.24 2.35 -6.70
CA ILE A 249 -12.50 3.49 -6.16
C ILE A 249 -11.94 4.36 -7.29
N LYS A 250 -11.84 5.66 -7.02
CA LYS A 250 -11.25 6.62 -7.94
C LYS A 250 -10.34 7.57 -7.18
N PHE A 251 -9.19 7.87 -7.76
CA PHE A 251 -8.25 8.84 -7.23
C PHE A 251 -8.13 10.03 -8.18
N LYS A 252 -8.19 11.23 -7.64
CA LYS A 252 -8.07 12.45 -8.44
C LYS A 252 -6.68 12.56 -9.06
N GLY A 253 -6.61 12.66 -10.39
CA GLY A 253 -5.35 12.90 -11.09
C GLY A 253 -4.36 11.72 -11.10
N LEU A 254 -4.81 10.51 -10.75
CA LEU A 254 -4.06 9.27 -10.87
C LEU A 254 -4.47 8.55 -12.16
N LYS A 255 -3.49 8.20 -13.00
CA LYS A 255 -3.68 7.27 -14.11
C LYS A 255 -3.65 5.85 -13.55
N THR A 256 -4.62 5.03 -13.91
CA THR A 256 -4.71 3.62 -13.52
C THR A 256 -4.78 2.75 -14.75
N SER A 257 -4.22 1.58 -14.67
CA SER A 257 -4.37 0.53 -15.68
C SER A 257 -5.52 -0.41 -15.29
N ASP A 258 -6.05 -1.12 -16.26
CA ASP A 258 -7.10 -2.10 -16.04
C ASP A 258 -6.59 -3.25 -15.16
N ALA A 259 -7.46 -3.74 -14.29
CA ALA A 259 -7.20 -4.96 -13.53
C ALA A 259 -7.17 -6.17 -14.48
N VAL A 260 -6.34 -7.14 -14.17
CA VAL A 260 -6.19 -8.38 -14.95
C VAL A 260 -7.38 -9.28 -14.70
N LEU A 261 -8.24 -9.51 -15.71
CA LEU A 261 -9.42 -10.36 -15.61
C LEU A 261 -9.18 -11.81 -16.02
N GLU A 262 -8.09 -12.07 -16.74
CA GLU A 262 -7.66 -13.42 -17.12
C GLU A 262 -6.14 -13.51 -17.05
N PHE A 263 -5.60 -14.57 -16.46
CA PHE A 263 -4.16 -14.80 -16.42
C PHE A 263 -3.82 -16.29 -16.38
N GLU A 264 -2.93 -16.74 -17.27
CA GLU A 264 -2.49 -18.14 -17.38
C GLU A 264 -3.66 -19.14 -17.44
N GLY A 265 -4.71 -18.80 -18.24
CA GLY A 265 -5.88 -19.65 -18.44
C GLY A 265 -6.87 -19.67 -17.24
N LYS A 266 -6.73 -18.76 -16.30
CA LYS A 266 -7.68 -18.56 -15.19
C LYS A 266 -8.43 -17.27 -15.39
N GLU A 267 -9.73 -17.39 -15.52
CA GLU A 267 -10.66 -16.26 -15.49
C GLU A 267 -10.94 -15.85 -14.04
N TYR A 268 -11.05 -14.56 -13.81
CA TYR A 268 -11.38 -13.95 -12.54
C TYR A 268 -12.78 -13.35 -12.55
N ASN A 269 -13.38 -13.24 -11.36
CA ASN A 269 -14.69 -12.62 -11.18
C ASN A 269 -14.73 -11.19 -11.79
N SER A 270 -15.82 -10.87 -12.49
CA SER A 270 -15.96 -9.58 -13.19
C SER A 270 -15.92 -8.34 -12.29
N GLU A 271 -16.19 -8.47 -10.98
CA GLU A 271 -16.07 -7.36 -10.04
C GLU A 271 -14.62 -6.88 -9.85
N ILE A 272 -13.63 -7.70 -10.19
CA ILE A 272 -12.20 -7.38 -10.13
C ILE A 272 -11.85 -6.17 -11.00
N LYS A 273 -12.62 -5.88 -12.04
CA LYS A 273 -12.51 -4.62 -12.82
C LYS A 273 -12.62 -3.34 -11.98
N ASN A 274 -13.15 -3.42 -10.76
CA ASN A 274 -13.25 -2.31 -9.82
C ASN A 274 -11.97 -2.08 -8.99
N CYS A 275 -11.03 -3.02 -9.03
CA CYS A 275 -9.72 -2.86 -8.40
C CYS A 275 -8.88 -1.81 -9.14
N VAL A 276 -7.91 -1.23 -8.46
CA VAL A 276 -6.96 -0.28 -9.03
C VAL A 276 -5.60 -0.94 -9.15
N ARG A 277 -5.09 -0.97 -10.38
CA ARG A 277 -3.72 -1.38 -10.70
C ARG A 277 -2.93 -0.20 -11.24
N ILE A 278 -1.68 -0.06 -10.83
CA ILE A 278 -0.78 1.01 -11.24
C ILE A 278 0.54 0.38 -11.66
N TRP A 279 0.96 0.66 -12.88
CA TRP A 279 2.28 0.33 -13.36
C TRP A 279 3.25 1.50 -13.12
N PRO A 280 4.57 1.25 -13.02
CA PRO A 280 5.55 2.33 -12.88
C PRO A 280 5.43 3.45 -13.91
N GLN A 281 5.10 3.13 -15.15
CA GLN A 281 4.93 4.07 -16.25
C GLN A 281 3.66 4.91 -16.16
N ASP A 282 2.63 4.46 -15.46
CA ASP A 282 1.37 5.20 -15.38
C ASP A 282 1.53 6.59 -14.76
N ASN A 283 2.32 6.68 -13.68
CA ASN A 283 2.48 7.94 -12.92
C ASN A 283 3.93 8.26 -12.57
N ASN A 284 4.89 7.55 -13.14
CA ASN A 284 6.31 7.65 -12.75
C ASN A 284 6.50 7.42 -11.23
N THR A 285 5.90 6.31 -10.71
CA THR A 285 5.93 5.87 -9.30
C THR A 285 6.44 4.42 -9.20
N GLU A 286 6.33 3.80 -8.04
CA GLU A 286 6.36 2.34 -7.92
C GLU A 286 5.07 1.74 -8.48
N GLY A 287 5.11 0.44 -8.82
CA GLY A 287 3.90 -0.32 -9.15
C GLY A 287 3.11 -0.65 -7.90
N PHE A 288 1.77 -0.63 -7.98
CA PHE A 288 0.91 -0.81 -6.81
C PHE A 288 -0.46 -1.40 -7.18
N PHE A 289 -1.10 -2.06 -6.21
CA PHE A 289 -2.45 -2.58 -6.34
C PHE A 289 -3.29 -2.20 -5.12
N VAL A 290 -4.56 -1.82 -5.35
CA VAL A 290 -5.53 -1.49 -4.29
C VAL A 290 -6.90 -2.03 -4.64
N ALA A 291 -7.55 -2.70 -3.69
CA ALA A 291 -8.95 -3.12 -3.75
C ALA A 291 -9.68 -2.69 -2.49
N LYS A 292 -10.89 -2.15 -2.64
CA LYS A 292 -11.82 -1.86 -1.54
C LYS A 292 -12.93 -2.90 -1.56
N ILE A 293 -13.03 -3.66 -0.49
CA ILE A 293 -13.98 -4.77 -0.33
C ILE A 293 -15.00 -4.39 0.74
N LYS A 294 -16.27 -4.41 0.38
CA LYS A 294 -17.43 -4.24 1.28
C LYS A 294 -17.91 -5.60 1.74
N LYS A 295 -18.21 -5.71 3.02
CA LYS A 295 -18.93 -6.86 3.60
C LYS A 295 -20.40 -6.49 3.73
N LEU A 296 -21.26 -7.11 2.93
CA LEU A 296 -22.69 -6.88 2.94
C LEU A 296 -23.36 -7.57 4.14
#